data_2388fdc8df9c67f98670a5ec61600d35
#
_entry.id   2388fdc8df9c67f98670a5ec61600d35
#
_cell.length_a   1.000
_cell.length_b   1.000
_cell.length_c   1.000
_cell.angle_alpha   90.00
_cell.angle_beta   90.00
_cell.angle_gamma   90.00
#
_symmetry.space_group_name_H-M   'P 1'
#
loop_
_entity.id
_entity.type
_entity.pdbx_description
1 polymer ?
#
loop_
_entity_poly.entity_id
_entity_poly.type
_entity_poly.pdbx_seq_one_letter_code
_entity_poly.pdbx_strand_id
1 'polypeptide(L)'
;IDKAKLETILNKLRKDITQVPEDPFIVYPESTKSSEEKHKGSLLPAEDAVKMLLPIMQGTDLTGLWASGRIYTGVANSKGQMHWFETETFSLDYSLITKDKKMVKDCFAGTHWNQIEYENYISSSKKKLQIMDNKSIKIKPGKYKTYIAPAGVSDIIDMFSWGGVSEASLQQKDSAFLKMRNENIKLSPCFTLQEDFSNGMVPRFNDEGEIAPESLPLIMKGTLENTLVSTRSEKEYGVKTNYASEGEELRSPKVALGALEEDKILEKIDKGVYLSNLHYLNWSDRLGGRITGMTRYACFYVEN
;
A
#
# COMPACT_ATOMS: atom_id res chain seq x y z
N ILE A 1 -2.57 16.36 -22.34
CA ILE A 1 -3.41 16.19 -23.57
C ILE A 1 -3.34 17.49 -24.33
N ASP A 2 -2.97 17.41 -25.61
CA ASP A 2 -2.97 18.55 -26.53
C ASP A 2 -4.42 18.95 -26.84
N LYS A 3 -4.87 20.09 -26.26
CA LYS A 3 -6.25 20.59 -26.44
C LYS A 3 -6.63 20.77 -27.92
N ALA A 4 -5.65 21.09 -28.80
CA ALA A 4 -5.89 21.25 -30.22
C ALA A 4 -6.26 19.93 -30.93
N LYS A 5 -5.92 18.78 -30.34
CA LYS A 5 -6.24 17.45 -30.87
C LYS A 5 -7.44 16.78 -30.21
N LEU A 6 -8.02 17.40 -29.19
CA LEU A 6 -9.09 16.80 -28.41
C LEU A 6 -10.28 16.34 -29.27
N GLU A 7 -10.73 17.20 -30.15
CA GLU A 7 -11.88 16.91 -31.01
C GLU A 7 -11.59 15.76 -31.98
N THR A 8 -10.39 15.73 -32.55
CA THR A 8 -9.93 14.63 -33.42
C THR A 8 -9.86 13.31 -32.66
N ILE A 9 -9.36 13.32 -31.42
CA ILE A 9 -9.28 12.13 -30.55
C ILE A 9 -10.68 11.64 -30.20
N LEU A 10 -11.59 12.54 -29.80
CA LEU A 10 -12.97 12.19 -29.47
C LEU A 10 -13.72 11.59 -30.66
N ASN A 11 -13.56 12.15 -31.85
CA ASN A 11 -14.19 11.63 -33.06
C ASN A 11 -13.63 10.25 -33.43
N LYS A 12 -12.34 10.02 -33.23
CA LYS A 12 -11.74 8.68 -33.40
C LYS A 12 -12.33 7.70 -32.41
N LEU A 13 -12.36 8.02 -31.09
CA LEU A 13 -12.91 7.16 -30.06
C LEU A 13 -14.39 6.81 -30.32
N ARG A 14 -15.21 7.80 -30.72
CA ARG A 14 -16.63 7.57 -31.09
C ARG A 14 -16.77 6.59 -32.24
N LYS A 15 -15.85 6.60 -33.20
CA LYS A 15 -15.83 5.64 -34.30
C LYS A 15 -15.37 4.25 -33.82
N ASP A 16 -14.32 4.21 -33.02
CA ASP A 16 -13.72 2.95 -32.56
C ASP A 16 -14.68 2.19 -31.64
N ILE A 17 -15.42 2.88 -30.76
CA ILE A 17 -16.36 2.26 -29.81
C ILE A 17 -17.50 1.49 -30.50
N THR A 18 -17.87 1.86 -31.73
CA THR A 18 -18.90 1.12 -32.49
C THR A 18 -18.47 -0.28 -32.91
N GLN A 19 -17.17 -0.60 -32.80
CA GLN A 19 -16.59 -1.89 -33.14
C GLN A 19 -16.31 -2.76 -31.90
N VAL A 20 -16.53 -2.22 -30.70
CA VAL A 20 -16.35 -2.93 -29.44
C VAL A 20 -17.63 -3.63 -29.06
N PRO A 21 -17.61 -4.88 -28.61
CA PRO A 21 -18.78 -5.57 -28.08
C PRO A 21 -19.44 -4.78 -26.94
N GLU A 22 -20.76 -4.82 -26.86
CA GLU A 22 -21.47 -4.24 -25.73
C GLU A 22 -21.10 -5.00 -24.45
N ASP A 23 -20.77 -4.25 -23.39
CA ASP A 23 -20.55 -4.80 -22.05
C ASP A 23 -21.83 -4.59 -21.21
N PRO A 24 -22.58 -5.66 -20.88
CA PRO A 24 -23.84 -5.55 -20.16
C PRO A 24 -23.66 -5.12 -18.70
N PHE A 25 -22.44 -5.15 -18.18
CA PHE A 25 -22.14 -4.87 -16.78
C PHE A 25 -21.55 -3.47 -16.53
N ILE A 26 -21.39 -2.66 -17.57
CA ILE A 26 -21.02 -1.25 -17.37
C ILE A 26 -22.08 -0.54 -16.53
N VAL A 27 -21.61 0.17 -15.51
CA VAL A 27 -22.41 1.06 -14.68
C VAL A 27 -21.92 2.48 -14.87
N TYR A 28 -22.80 3.38 -15.21
CA TYR A 28 -22.49 4.82 -15.24
C TYR A 28 -22.92 5.44 -13.92
N PRO A 29 -22.06 6.24 -13.25
CA PRO A 29 -22.41 6.89 -12.00
C PRO A 29 -23.54 7.90 -12.25
N GLU A 30 -24.67 7.68 -11.58
CA GLU A 30 -25.84 8.56 -11.65
C GLU A 30 -25.98 9.48 -10.44
N SER A 31 -25.11 9.32 -9.45
CA SER A 31 -25.09 10.17 -8.27
C SER A 31 -24.85 11.63 -8.66
N THR A 32 -25.60 12.52 -8.03
CA THR A 32 -25.39 13.99 -8.11
C THR A 32 -24.76 14.53 -6.84
N LYS A 33 -24.39 13.65 -5.89
CA LYS A 33 -23.78 14.04 -4.62
C LYS A 33 -22.37 14.54 -4.87
N SER A 34 -22.01 15.61 -4.19
CA SER A 34 -20.68 16.18 -4.22
C SER A 34 -20.06 16.14 -2.82
N SER A 35 -18.74 16.13 -2.73
CA SER A 35 -18.02 16.22 -1.45
C SER A 35 -16.81 17.12 -1.57
N GLU A 36 -16.44 17.71 -0.45
CA GLU A 36 -15.20 18.46 -0.30
C GLU A 36 -14.56 18.05 1.03
N GLU A 37 -13.34 17.50 0.97
CA GLU A 37 -12.57 17.07 2.14
C GLU A 37 -11.21 17.74 2.12
N LYS A 38 -10.77 18.25 3.29
CA LYS A 38 -9.48 18.92 3.45
C LYS A 38 -8.79 18.41 4.71
N HIS A 39 -7.62 17.82 4.53
CA HIS A 39 -6.78 17.30 5.61
C HIS A 39 -5.47 18.10 5.67
N LYS A 40 -5.37 18.94 6.71
CA LYS A 40 -4.17 19.75 6.93
C LYS A 40 -3.10 18.93 7.64
N GLY A 41 -1.88 19.02 7.12
CA GLY A 41 -0.68 18.55 7.78
C GLY A 41 0.04 19.67 8.55
N SER A 42 1.15 19.27 9.15
CA SER A 42 2.17 20.16 9.71
C SER A 42 3.50 19.78 9.06
N LEU A 43 3.76 20.33 7.88
CA LEU A 43 4.89 19.97 7.05
C LEU A 43 6.15 20.76 7.42
N LEU A 44 7.32 20.18 7.15
CA LEU A 44 8.59 20.91 7.19
C LEU A 44 8.59 21.98 6.09
N PRO A 45 8.82 23.28 6.40
CA PRO A 45 8.93 24.31 5.40
C PRO A 45 10.04 24.00 4.38
N ALA A 46 9.79 24.28 3.11
CA ALA A 46 10.74 23.95 2.03
C ALA A 46 12.11 24.64 2.22
N GLU A 47 12.11 25.88 2.74
CA GLU A 47 13.30 26.66 3.06
C GLU A 47 14.15 26.06 4.18
N ASP A 48 13.53 25.30 5.09
CA ASP A 48 14.21 24.64 6.21
C ASP A 48 14.66 23.22 5.89
N ALA A 49 14.16 22.62 4.80
CA ALA A 49 14.37 21.21 4.49
C ALA A 49 15.84 20.80 4.51
N VAL A 50 16.71 21.53 3.81
CA VAL A 50 18.15 21.24 3.77
C VAL A 50 18.78 21.29 5.16
N LYS A 51 18.44 22.32 5.94
CA LYS A 51 18.97 22.54 7.29
C LYS A 51 18.53 21.46 8.27
N MET A 52 17.32 20.96 8.15
CA MET A 52 16.74 20.00 9.06
C MET A 52 17.03 18.56 8.68
N LEU A 53 17.16 18.26 7.40
CA LEU A 53 17.39 16.89 6.92
C LEU A 53 18.85 16.48 6.94
N LEU A 54 19.77 17.34 6.45
CA LEU A 54 21.15 16.93 6.18
C LEU A 54 22.03 16.66 7.39
N PRO A 55 21.92 17.34 8.55
CA PRO A 55 22.86 17.15 9.65
C PRO A 55 22.95 15.69 10.11
N ILE A 56 21.84 15.00 10.30
CA ILE A 56 21.81 13.59 10.73
C ILE A 56 22.34 12.63 9.64
N MET A 57 22.36 13.05 8.38
CA MET A 57 22.86 12.24 7.26
C MET A 57 24.37 12.31 7.08
N GLN A 58 25.06 13.25 7.72
CA GLN A 58 26.51 13.44 7.56
C GLN A 58 27.29 12.16 7.88
N GLY A 59 28.38 11.96 7.13
CA GLY A 59 29.27 10.80 7.27
C GLY A 59 28.70 9.48 6.75
N THR A 60 27.58 9.52 6.01
CA THR A 60 26.93 8.35 5.43
C THR A 60 26.76 8.54 3.91
N ASP A 61 27.06 7.50 3.13
CA ASP A 61 26.70 7.46 1.70
C ASP A 61 25.20 7.24 1.61
N LEU A 62 24.47 8.33 1.34
CA LEU A 62 23.01 8.36 1.29
C LEU A 62 22.54 8.93 -0.04
N THR A 63 21.57 8.27 -0.63
CA THR A 63 20.79 8.81 -1.77
C THR A 63 19.30 8.71 -1.44
N GLY A 64 18.53 9.70 -1.87
CA GLY A 64 17.09 9.71 -1.59
C GLY A 64 16.34 10.82 -2.29
N LEU A 65 15.03 10.79 -2.15
CA LEU A 65 14.11 11.79 -2.68
C LEU A 65 13.23 12.32 -1.53
N TRP A 66 13.27 13.62 -1.34
CA TRP A 66 12.34 14.35 -0.49
C TRP A 66 11.21 14.94 -1.32
N ALA A 67 9.98 14.64 -0.95
CA ALA A 67 8.78 15.24 -1.48
C ALA A 67 7.89 15.73 -0.34
N SER A 68 7.37 16.94 -0.44
CA SER A 68 6.51 17.53 0.60
C SER A 68 5.59 18.56 -0.04
N GLY A 69 4.31 18.55 0.34
CA GLY A 69 3.36 19.53 -0.16
C GLY A 69 1.92 19.07 -0.13
N ARG A 70 1.09 19.83 -0.82
CA ARG A 70 -0.33 19.54 -0.99
C ARG A 70 -0.57 18.63 -2.17
N ILE A 71 -1.48 17.69 -1.98
CA ILE A 71 -2.00 16.83 -3.02
C ILE A 71 -3.49 17.16 -3.19
N TYR A 72 -3.90 17.32 -4.43
CA TYR A 72 -5.27 17.58 -4.81
C TYR A 72 -5.78 16.45 -5.69
N THR A 73 -6.96 15.94 -5.37
CA THR A 73 -7.67 14.95 -6.20
C THR A 73 -9.09 15.44 -6.44
N GLY A 74 -9.54 15.40 -7.68
CA GLY A 74 -10.89 15.84 -8.03
C GLY A 74 -11.51 14.97 -9.11
N VAL A 75 -12.80 14.67 -8.94
CA VAL A 75 -13.64 13.96 -9.92
C VAL A 75 -14.88 14.79 -10.19
N ALA A 76 -15.27 14.90 -11.46
CA ALA A 76 -16.51 15.53 -11.87
C ALA A 76 -17.10 14.80 -13.08
N ASN A 77 -18.43 14.81 -13.19
CA ASN A 77 -19.13 14.23 -14.33
C ASN A 77 -20.25 15.13 -14.88
N SER A 78 -20.80 14.77 -16.01
CA SER A 78 -21.87 15.52 -16.70
C SER A 78 -23.23 15.50 -15.97
N LYS A 79 -23.40 14.69 -14.92
CA LYS A 79 -24.60 14.64 -14.07
C LYS A 79 -24.55 15.69 -12.96
N GLY A 80 -23.46 16.47 -12.86
CA GLY A 80 -23.28 17.52 -11.85
C GLY A 80 -22.59 17.04 -10.57
N GLN A 81 -22.11 15.82 -10.53
CA GLN A 81 -21.29 15.33 -9.43
C GLN A 81 -19.93 16.02 -9.46
N MET A 82 -19.47 16.49 -8.30
CA MET A 82 -18.15 17.09 -8.10
C MET A 82 -17.59 16.68 -6.74
N HIS A 83 -16.43 16.06 -6.74
CA HIS A 83 -15.70 15.69 -5.54
C HIS A 83 -14.36 16.37 -5.54
N TRP A 84 -13.95 16.87 -4.38
CA TRP A 84 -12.68 17.50 -4.16
C TRP A 84 -12.05 16.98 -2.86
N PHE A 85 -10.81 16.59 -2.95
CA PHE A 85 -10.00 16.14 -1.83
C PHE A 85 -8.67 16.88 -1.83
N GLU A 86 -8.27 17.35 -0.66
CA GLU A 86 -6.98 18.01 -0.42
C GLU A 86 -6.32 17.40 0.80
N THR A 87 -5.06 17.01 0.68
CA THR A 87 -4.25 16.53 1.79
C THR A 87 -2.84 17.09 1.74
N GLU A 88 -2.18 17.21 2.89
CA GLU A 88 -0.79 17.66 3.01
C GLU A 88 0.06 16.51 3.52
N THR A 89 1.06 16.10 2.74
CA THR A 89 1.93 14.96 3.06
C THR A 89 3.39 15.28 2.80
N PHE A 90 4.25 14.51 3.42
CA PHE A 90 5.67 14.44 3.09
C PHE A 90 6.14 13.00 2.98
N SER A 91 7.21 12.79 2.24
CA SER A 91 7.95 11.54 2.20
C SER A 91 9.43 11.79 1.94
N LEU A 92 10.27 11.04 2.64
CA LEU A 92 11.68 10.88 2.35
C LEU A 92 11.95 9.39 2.07
N ASP A 93 12.01 9.02 0.82
CA ASP A 93 12.47 7.70 0.39
C ASP A 93 13.99 7.74 0.24
N TYR A 94 14.73 6.87 0.93
CA TYR A 94 16.18 6.93 0.93
C TYR A 94 16.83 5.56 1.03
N SER A 95 18.09 5.50 0.60
CA SER A 95 18.97 4.36 0.76
C SER A 95 20.30 4.79 1.38
N LEU A 96 20.76 4.05 2.38
CA LEU A 96 22.10 4.15 2.93
C LEU A 96 22.95 3.04 2.32
N ILE A 97 24.20 3.35 1.98
CA ILE A 97 25.04 2.45 1.20
C ILE A 97 26.35 2.20 1.96
N THR A 98 26.72 0.92 2.13
CA THR A 98 28.04 0.53 2.67
C THR A 98 29.13 0.64 1.60
N LYS A 99 30.38 0.59 2.02
CA LYS A 99 31.53 0.54 1.10
C LYS A 99 31.46 -0.65 0.13
N ASP A 100 30.94 -1.78 0.60
CA ASP A 100 30.75 -3.00 -0.19
C ASP A 100 29.45 -3.02 -1.01
N LYS A 101 28.80 -1.86 -1.15
CA LYS A 101 27.56 -1.68 -1.93
C LYS A 101 26.35 -2.45 -1.40
N LYS A 102 26.34 -2.84 -0.15
CA LYS A 102 25.12 -3.30 0.54
C LYS A 102 24.29 -2.08 0.92
N MET A 103 22.98 -2.25 1.03
CA MET A 103 22.07 -1.13 1.22
C MET A 103 21.07 -1.38 2.34
N VAL A 104 20.72 -0.30 3.02
CA VAL A 104 19.52 -0.17 3.83
C VAL A 104 18.59 0.78 3.12
N LYS A 105 17.37 0.36 2.81
CA LYS A 105 16.33 1.22 2.25
C LYS A 105 15.23 1.40 3.28
N ASP A 106 14.84 2.67 3.47
CA ASP A 106 13.74 3.04 4.37
C ASP A 106 12.96 4.23 3.78
N CYS A 107 11.77 4.47 4.32
CA CYS A 107 10.93 5.61 3.95
C CYS A 107 10.37 6.25 5.22
N PHE A 108 10.66 7.55 5.42
CA PHE A 108 10.04 8.35 6.48
C PHE A 108 8.98 9.26 5.85
N ALA A 109 7.72 9.03 6.18
CA ALA A 109 6.60 9.70 5.55
C ALA A 109 5.48 9.99 6.56
N GLY A 110 4.64 10.97 6.26
CA GLY A 110 3.51 11.32 7.10
C GLY A 110 2.83 12.62 6.70
N THR A 111 1.98 13.10 7.61
CA THR A 111 1.26 14.39 7.49
C THR A 111 1.74 15.43 8.51
N HIS A 112 2.44 15.00 9.54
CA HIS A 112 2.94 15.86 10.61
C HIS A 112 4.43 15.64 10.79
N TRP A 113 5.23 16.66 10.48
CA TRP A 113 6.68 16.61 10.65
C TRP A 113 7.05 16.63 12.13
N ASN A 114 7.91 15.69 12.53
CA ASN A 114 8.54 15.65 13.84
C ASN A 114 10.04 15.40 13.68
N GLN A 115 10.85 16.39 14.03
CA GLN A 115 12.30 16.34 13.88
C GLN A 115 12.95 15.22 14.70
N ILE A 116 12.47 15.00 15.92
CA ILE A 116 13.04 13.97 16.82
C ILE A 116 12.74 12.56 16.28
N GLU A 117 11.53 12.34 15.80
CA GLU A 117 11.15 11.06 15.18
C GLU A 117 11.98 10.81 13.91
N TYR A 118 12.15 11.82 13.07
CA TYR A 118 13.00 11.75 11.90
C TYR A 118 14.44 11.35 12.25
N GLU A 119 15.06 12.02 13.23
CA GLU A 119 16.43 11.75 13.66
C GLU A 119 16.57 10.33 14.25
N ASN A 120 15.61 9.89 15.03
CA ASN A 120 15.54 8.52 15.54
C ASN A 120 15.44 7.49 14.41
N TYR A 121 14.61 7.78 13.41
CA TYR A 121 14.40 6.92 12.26
C TYR A 121 15.68 6.74 11.43
N ILE A 122 16.36 7.83 11.09
CA ILE A 122 17.66 7.78 10.39
C ILE A 122 18.74 7.08 11.25
N SER A 123 18.75 7.32 12.57
CA SER A 123 19.68 6.66 13.47
C SER A 123 19.47 5.15 13.52
N SER A 124 18.22 4.69 13.50
CA SER A 124 17.87 3.26 13.40
C SER A 124 18.39 2.67 12.09
N SER A 125 18.19 3.35 10.96
CA SER A 125 18.71 2.91 9.67
C SER A 125 20.23 2.87 9.60
N LYS A 126 20.92 3.81 10.26
CA LYS A 126 22.41 3.76 10.43
C LYS A 126 22.88 2.55 11.24
N LYS A 127 22.14 2.17 12.30
CA LYS A 127 22.45 0.94 13.06
C LYS A 127 22.30 -0.31 12.17
N LYS A 128 21.24 -0.38 11.38
CA LYS A 128 21.06 -1.46 10.38
C LYS A 128 22.22 -1.47 9.38
N LEU A 129 22.69 -0.30 8.92
CA LEU A 129 23.82 -0.20 7.99
C LEU A 129 25.11 -0.75 8.60
N GLN A 130 25.39 -0.49 9.89
CA GLN A 130 26.54 -1.04 10.60
C GLN A 130 26.48 -2.58 10.66
N ILE A 131 25.29 -3.17 10.85
CA ILE A 131 25.12 -4.62 10.80
C ILE A 131 25.41 -5.13 9.38
N MET A 132 25.01 -4.40 8.34
CA MET A 132 25.26 -4.77 6.94
C MET A 132 26.76 -4.80 6.58
N ASP A 133 27.62 -4.10 7.30
CA ASP A 133 29.09 -4.18 7.09
C ASP A 133 29.68 -5.56 7.50
N ASN A 134 28.96 -6.36 8.28
CA ASN A 134 29.40 -7.71 8.63
C ASN A 134 29.47 -8.60 7.38
N LYS A 135 30.32 -9.63 7.46
CA LYS A 135 30.43 -10.64 6.41
C LYS A 135 29.09 -11.37 6.21
N SER A 136 28.66 -11.45 4.98
CA SER A 136 27.44 -12.21 4.63
C SER A 136 27.64 -13.71 4.87
N ILE A 137 26.61 -14.35 5.40
CA ILE A 137 26.58 -15.81 5.60
C ILE A 137 25.54 -16.44 4.66
N LYS A 138 25.75 -17.73 4.36
CA LYS A 138 24.76 -18.53 3.66
C LYS A 138 23.97 -19.36 4.66
N ILE A 139 22.66 -19.21 4.69
CA ILE A 139 21.77 -20.06 5.48
C ILE A 139 21.30 -21.25 4.63
N LYS A 140 21.03 -22.39 5.26
CA LYS A 140 20.50 -23.58 4.57
C LYS A 140 19.01 -23.37 4.23
N PRO A 141 18.50 -23.98 3.14
CA PRO A 141 17.06 -24.01 2.92
C PRO A 141 16.33 -24.62 4.12
N GLY A 142 15.21 -24.03 4.52
CA GLY A 142 14.45 -24.48 5.68
C GLY A 142 13.35 -23.53 6.10
N LYS A 143 12.69 -23.85 7.20
CA LYS A 143 11.70 -22.96 7.86
C LYS A 143 12.41 -22.16 8.94
N TYR A 144 12.19 -20.85 8.92
CA TYR A 144 12.79 -19.93 9.88
C TYR A 144 11.71 -19.12 10.55
N LYS A 145 11.88 -18.88 11.84
CA LYS A 145 11.14 -17.83 12.53
C LYS A 145 11.56 -16.49 11.92
N THR A 146 10.61 -15.70 11.50
CA THR A 146 10.89 -14.51 10.72
C THR A 146 10.12 -13.33 11.26
N TYR A 147 10.83 -12.22 11.48
CA TYR A 147 10.22 -10.90 11.61
C TYR A 147 10.27 -10.22 10.24
N ILE A 148 9.15 -9.68 9.81
CA ILE A 148 9.03 -8.89 8.58
C ILE A 148 8.76 -7.45 9.01
N ALA A 149 9.66 -6.54 8.63
CA ALA A 149 9.54 -5.13 8.94
C ALA A 149 8.36 -4.48 8.18
N PRO A 150 7.87 -3.31 8.60
CA PRO A 150 6.69 -2.67 8.00
C PRO A 150 6.74 -2.55 6.48
N ALA A 151 7.88 -2.22 5.88
CA ALA A 151 8.02 -2.17 4.42
C ALA A 151 7.77 -3.52 3.74
N GLY A 152 8.32 -4.62 4.30
CA GLY A 152 8.05 -5.96 3.77
C GLY A 152 6.61 -6.44 4.02
N VAL A 153 5.98 -5.98 5.12
CA VAL A 153 4.53 -6.22 5.35
C VAL A 153 3.71 -5.48 4.32
N SER A 154 4.05 -4.23 4.01
CA SER A 154 3.39 -3.44 2.95
C SER A 154 3.43 -4.16 1.60
N ASP A 155 4.60 -4.71 1.22
CA ASP A 155 4.75 -5.49 -0.01
C ASP A 155 3.80 -6.72 -0.05
N ILE A 156 3.60 -7.39 1.10
CA ILE A 156 2.66 -8.53 1.21
C ILE A 156 1.20 -8.07 1.12
N ILE A 157 0.86 -6.95 1.76
CA ILE A 157 -0.50 -6.40 1.71
C ILE A 157 -0.85 -5.94 0.29
N ASP A 158 0.11 -5.38 -0.44
CA ASP A 158 -0.07 -5.02 -1.85
C ASP A 158 -0.41 -6.24 -2.72
N MET A 159 0.15 -7.42 -2.42
CA MET A 159 -0.25 -8.67 -3.07
C MET A 159 -1.73 -9.02 -2.89
N PHE A 160 -2.38 -8.54 -1.82
CA PHE A 160 -3.81 -8.79 -1.60
C PHE A 160 -4.71 -7.95 -2.52
N SER A 161 -4.25 -6.77 -2.95
CA SER A 161 -4.88 -6.02 -4.05
C SER A 161 -4.79 -6.79 -5.36
N TRP A 162 -3.73 -7.55 -5.53
CA TRP A 162 -3.51 -8.36 -6.72
C TRP A 162 -3.99 -9.79 -6.53
N GLY A 163 -5.30 -10.01 -6.62
CA GLY A 163 -5.93 -11.33 -6.62
C GLY A 163 -6.21 -11.91 -5.22
N GLY A 164 -6.52 -11.05 -4.25
CA GLY A 164 -6.92 -11.47 -2.91
C GLY A 164 -8.31 -10.94 -2.54
N VAL A 165 -8.40 -9.63 -2.31
CA VAL A 165 -9.58 -8.97 -1.70
C VAL A 165 -10.72 -8.67 -2.68
N SER A 166 -10.51 -8.82 -3.98
CA SER A 166 -11.51 -8.52 -5.02
C SER A 166 -12.68 -9.51 -5.02
N GLU A 167 -13.91 -9.00 -5.00
CA GLU A 167 -15.12 -9.82 -5.16
C GLU A 167 -15.17 -10.47 -6.53
N ALA A 168 -14.87 -9.74 -7.59
CA ALA A 168 -14.83 -10.28 -8.95
C ALA A 168 -13.89 -11.48 -9.04
N SER A 169 -12.66 -11.36 -8.49
CA SER A 169 -11.70 -12.47 -8.47
C SER A 169 -12.21 -13.69 -7.70
N LEU A 170 -12.95 -13.48 -6.60
CA LEU A 170 -13.57 -14.57 -5.84
C LEU A 170 -14.69 -15.26 -6.62
N GLN A 171 -15.55 -14.51 -7.29
CA GLN A 171 -16.62 -15.06 -8.14
C GLN A 171 -16.06 -15.83 -9.34
N GLN A 172 -14.97 -15.34 -9.93
CA GLN A 172 -14.25 -15.98 -11.01
C GLN A 172 -13.37 -17.16 -10.55
N LYS A 173 -13.32 -17.44 -9.23
CA LYS A 173 -12.51 -18.49 -8.61
C LYS A 173 -10.99 -18.29 -8.84
N ASP A 174 -10.54 -17.05 -8.94
CA ASP A 174 -9.14 -16.67 -9.15
C ASP A 174 -8.55 -15.87 -7.97
N SER A 175 -9.14 -15.95 -6.78
CA SER A 175 -8.65 -15.28 -5.59
C SER A 175 -7.87 -16.21 -4.65
N ALA A 176 -6.78 -15.69 -4.08
CA ALA A 176 -6.03 -16.35 -3.01
C ALA A 176 -6.88 -16.57 -1.73
N PHE A 177 -7.98 -15.83 -1.57
CA PHE A 177 -8.90 -15.96 -0.43
C PHE A 177 -10.08 -16.89 -0.69
N LEU A 178 -10.10 -17.58 -1.83
CA LEU A 178 -11.20 -18.49 -2.19
C LEU A 178 -11.46 -19.56 -1.12
N LYS A 179 -10.40 -20.12 -0.54
CA LYS A 179 -10.51 -21.12 0.54
C LYS A 179 -11.01 -20.52 1.86
N MET A 180 -10.68 -19.25 2.14
CA MET A 180 -11.22 -18.57 3.31
C MET A 180 -12.74 -18.44 3.21
N ARG A 181 -13.27 -18.13 2.02
CA ARG A 181 -14.70 -18.04 1.75
C ARG A 181 -15.40 -19.39 1.75
N ASN A 182 -14.87 -20.38 1.04
CA ASN A 182 -15.58 -21.62 0.73
C ASN A 182 -15.35 -22.72 1.77
N GLU A 183 -14.17 -22.75 2.40
CA GLU A 183 -13.73 -23.82 3.29
C GLU A 183 -13.55 -23.31 4.73
N ASN A 184 -13.88 -22.04 5.00
CA ASN A 184 -13.70 -21.38 6.32
C ASN A 184 -12.27 -21.49 6.86
N ILE A 185 -11.28 -21.56 5.98
CA ILE A 185 -9.86 -21.48 6.36
C ILE A 185 -9.58 -20.08 6.90
N LYS A 186 -8.82 -20.00 7.98
CA LYS A 186 -8.52 -18.74 8.66
C LYS A 186 -7.02 -18.46 8.62
N LEU A 187 -6.66 -17.20 8.55
CA LEU A 187 -5.32 -16.72 8.87
C LEU A 187 -5.10 -16.70 10.39
N SER A 188 -3.94 -16.25 10.83
CA SER A 188 -3.68 -16.07 12.27
C SER A 188 -4.75 -15.18 12.93
N PRO A 189 -5.24 -15.50 14.12
CA PRO A 189 -6.16 -14.64 14.86
C PRO A 189 -5.54 -13.30 15.27
N CYS A 190 -4.23 -13.16 15.17
CA CYS A 190 -3.55 -11.88 15.38
C CYS A 190 -3.61 -10.96 14.14
N PHE A 191 -4.07 -11.45 12.99
CA PHE A 191 -4.10 -10.67 11.77
C PHE A 191 -5.48 -10.04 11.55
N THR A 192 -5.48 -8.72 11.42
CA THR A 192 -6.66 -7.91 11.09
C THR A 192 -6.27 -6.90 10.02
N LEU A 193 -7.04 -6.84 8.95
CA LEU A 193 -6.89 -5.90 7.82
C LEU A 193 -8.21 -5.22 7.53
N GLN A 194 -8.18 -3.92 7.33
CA GLN A 194 -9.34 -3.13 6.91
C GLN A 194 -8.93 -2.05 5.92
N GLU A 195 -9.84 -1.57 5.10
CA GLU A 195 -9.75 -0.23 4.50
C GLU A 195 -10.08 0.80 5.58
N ASP A 196 -9.28 1.84 5.73
CA ASP A 196 -9.51 2.92 6.71
C ASP A 196 -9.06 4.26 6.15
N PHE A 197 -10.01 5.07 5.75
CA PHE A 197 -9.78 6.40 5.17
C PHE A 197 -9.67 7.52 6.22
N SER A 198 -9.82 7.21 7.51
CA SER A 198 -9.83 8.21 8.60
C SER A 198 -8.53 9.02 8.70
N ASN A 199 -7.41 8.47 8.18
CA ASN A 199 -6.13 9.17 8.16
C ASN A 199 -6.05 10.31 7.12
N GLY A 200 -7.04 10.44 6.23
CA GLY A 200 -7.07 11.50 5.22
C GLY A 200 -5.89 11.52 4.26
N MET A 201 -5.30 10.35 3.98
CA MET A 201 -4.17 10.23 3.04
C MET A 201 -4.63 10.12 1.59
N VAL A 202 -5.80 9.53 1.37
CA VAL A 202 -6.40 9.31 0.06
C VAL A 202 -7.90 9.61 0.12
N PRO A 203 -8.54 10.02 -1.00
CA PRO A 203 -9.97 10.30 -1.03
C PRO A 203 -10.80 9.02 -0.85
N ARG A 204 -11.98 9.16 -0.24
CA ARG A 204 -12.97 8.08 -0.15
C ARG A 204 -13.68 7.82 -1.48
N PHE A 205 -13.80 8.84 -2.33
CA PHE A 205 -14.37 8.66 -3.67
C PHE A 205 -13.38 7.95 -4.60
N ASN A 206 -13.92 7.11 -5.47
CA ASN A 206 -13.19 6.45 -6.56
C ASN A 206 -13.21 7.29 -7.84
N ASP A 207 -12.70 6.77 -8.95
CA ASP A 207 -12.64 7.47 -10.24
C ASP A 207 -14.01 7.71 -10.85
N GLU A 208 -15.03 6.95 -10.44
CA GLU A 208 -16.43 7.14 -10.81
C GLU A 208 -17.17 8.15 -9.91
N GLY A 209 -16.51 8.65 -8.86
CA GLY A 209 -17.08 9.57 -7.88
C GLY A 209 -18.00 8.89 -6.86
N GLU A 210 -17.89 7.60 -6.70
CA GLU A 210 -18.62 6.85 -5.68
C GLU A 210 -17.85 6.86 -4.36
N ILE A 211 -18.53 7.07 -3.25
CA ILE A 211 -17.92 7.29 -1.94
C ILE A 211 -17.95 6.00 -1.13
N ALA A 212 -16.78 5.42 -0.90
CA ALA A 212 -16.60 4.27 -0.02
C ALA A 212 -16.95 4.60 1.46
N PRO A 213 -17.30 3.62 2.29
CA PRO A 213 -17.42 3.79 3.73
C PRO A 213 -16.09 4.28 4.32
N GLU A 214 -16.13 5.02 5.42
CA GLU A 214 -14.91 5.53 6.07
C GLU A 214 -14.00 4.39 6.53
N SER A 215 -14.60 3.28 6.96
CA SER A 215 -13.88 2.05 7.32
C SER A 215 -14.64 0.83 6.84
N LEU A 216 -13.93 -0.15 6.31
CA LEU A 216 -14.45 -1.44 5.87
C LEU A 216 -13.55 -2.57 6.40
N PRO A 217 -14.00 -3.36 7.39
CA PRO A 217 -13.27 -4.55 7.81
C PRO A 217 -13.22 -5.57 6.67
N LEU A 218 -12.03 -6.02 6.30
CA LEU A 218 -11.83 -7.07 5.28
C LEU A 218 -11.52 -8.41 5.94
N ILE A 219 -10.52 -8.43 6.81
CA ILE A 219 -10.13 -9.61 7.58
C ILE A 219 -10.10 -9.22 9.05
N MET A 220 -10.92 -9.89 9.86
CA MET A 220 -11.00 -9.66 11.30
C MET A 220 -10.55 -10.90 12.08
N LYS A 221 -9.47 -10.75 12.85
CA LYS A 221 -8.88 -11.86 13.62
C LYS A 221 -8.70 -13.13 12.77
N GLY A 222 -8.17 -12.96 11.56
CA GLY A 222 -7.92 -14.03 10.61
C GLY A 222 -9.12 -14.53 9.82
N THR A 223 -10.34 -14.04 10.07
CA THR A 223 -11.56 -14.42 9.35
C THR A 223 -11.86 -13.40 8.25
N LEU A 224 -12.15 -13.84 7.03
CA LEU A 224 -12.61 -12.99 5.92
C LEU A 224 -14.05 -12.54 6.21
N GLU A 225 -14.27 -11.25 6.41
CA GLU A 225 -15.56 -10.65 6.70
C GLU A 225 -16.19 -10.01 5.47
N ASN A 226 -15.39 -9.24 4.72
CA ASN A 226 -15.82 -8.54 3.51
C ASN A 226 -14.76 -8.63 2.43
N THR A 227 -15.19 -8.30 1.22
CA THR A 227 -14.33 -8.09 0.04
C THR A 227 -14.55 -6.70 -0.50
N LEU A 228 -13.69 -6.26 -1.41
CA LEU A 228 -13.89 -5.04 -2.17
C LEU A 228 -14.86 -5.35 -3.31
N VAL A 229 -15.95 -4.60 -3.38
CA VAL A 229 -17.05 -4.80 -4.34
C VAL A 229 -17.31 -3.50 -5.08
N SER A 230 -17.02 -3.48 -6.36
CA SER A 230 -17.35 -2.37 -7.26
C SER A 230 -18.83 -2.39 -7.65
N THR A 231 -19.34 -1.30 -8.20
CA THR A 231 -20.70 -1.25 -8.76
C THR A 231 -20.87 -2.16 -9.97
N ARG A 232 -19.78 -2.39 -10.71
CA ARG A 232 -19.73 -3.40 -11.76
C ARG A 232 -19.98 -4.80 -11.20
N SER A 233 -19.25 -5.18 -10.15
CA SER A 233 -19.42 -6.49 -9.50
C SER A 233 -20.79 -6.67 -8.85
N GLU A 234 -21.38 -5.62 -8.30
CA GLU A 234 -22.78 -5.67 -7.84
C GLU A 234 -23.71 -6.03 -8.99
N LYS A 235 -23.57 -5.38 -10.13
CA LYS A 235 -24.41 -5.64 -11.32
C LYS A 235 -24.19 -7.05 -11.90
N GLU A 236 -22.95 -7.52 -11.91
CA GLU A 236 -22.57 -8.80 -12.53
C GLU A 236 -22.89 -10.01 -11.62
N TYR A 237 -22.64 -9.88 -10.32
CA TYR A 237 -22.71 -11.00 -9.36
C TYR A 237 -23.80 -10.87 -8.31
N GLY A 238 -24.48 -9.72 -8.24
CA GLY A 238 -25.56 -9.48 -7.28
C GLY A 238 -25.08 -9.28 -5.84
N VAL A 239 -23.80 -9.03 -5.63
CA VAL A 239 -23.21 -8.74 -4.31
C VAL A 239 -23.21 -7.23 -4.10
N LYS A 240 -23.81 -6.76 -3.00
CA LYS A 240 -23.93 -5.32 -2.73
C LYS A 240 -22.58 -4.61 -2.72
N THR A 241 -22.48 -3.55 -3.52
CA THR A 241 -21.27 -2.72 -3.59
C THR A 241 -20.94 -2.04 -2.25
N ASN A 242 -19.66 -1.90 -1.98
CA ASN A 242 -19.10 -1.01 -0.97
C ASN A 242 -18.32 0.15 -1.61
N TYR A 243 -18.59 0.41 -2.89
CA TYR A 243 -17.98 1.49 -3.67
C TYR A 243 -16.46 1.40 -3.77
N ALA A 244 -15.93 0.18 -3.85
CA ALA A 244 -14.56 -0.04 -4.24
C ALA A 244 -14.30 0.52 -5.65
N SER A 245 -13.05 0.78 -6.00
CA SER A 245 -12.66 1.09 -7.38
C SER A 245 -13.04 -0.04 -8.33
N GLU A 246 -13.08 0.22 -9.63
CA GLU A 246 -13.39 -0.80 -10.63
C GLU A 246 -12.43 -2.01 -10.55
N GLY A 247 -11.15 -1.78 -10.23
CA GLY A 247 -10.16 -2.85 -10.03
C GLY A 247 -10.29 -3.60 -8.71
N GLU A 248 -11.13 -3.15 -7.78
CA GLU A 248 -11.33 -3.73 -6.45
C GLU A 248 -10.02 -3.91 -5.66
N GLU A 249 -9.17 -2.88 -5.74
CA GLU A 249 -7.86 -2.82 -5.10
C GLU A 249 -7.92 -2.05 -3.77
N LEU A 250 -7.00 -2.39 -2.85
CA LEU A 250 -6.82 -1.66 -1.60
C LEU A 250 -6.35 -0.22 -1.89
N ARG A 251 -7.02 0.77 -1.29
CA ARG A 251 -6.67 2.19 -1.43
C ARG A 251 -6.13 2.79 -0.15
N SER A 252 -6.61 2.32 1.00
CA SER A 252 -6.19 2.80 2.33
C SER A 252 -6.09 1.64 3.32
N PRO A 253 -5.24 0.62 3.05
CA PRO A 253 -5.14 -0.55 3.90
C PRO A 253 -4.54 -0.19 5.26
N LYS A 254 -5.16 -0.72 6.32
CA LYS A 254 -4.69 -0.62 7.70
C LYS A 254 -4.63 -2.00 8.34
N VAL A 255 -3.45 -2.38 8.76
CA VAL A 255 -3.21 -3.60 9.55
C VAL A 255 -3.23 -3.22 11.02
N ALA A 256 -3.95 -4.01 11.84
CA ALA A 256 -3.98 -3.79 13.28
C ALA A 256 -2.58 -3.98 13.90
N LEU A 257 -2.25 -3.13 14.85
CA LEU A 257 -0.98 -3.21 15.57
C LEU A 257 -0.93 -4.44 16.49
N GLY A 258 0.22 -5.09 16.54
CA GLY A 258 0.55 -6.10 17.55
C GLY A 258 1.08 -5.47 18.84
N ALA A 259 1.44 -6.33 19.80
CA ALA A 259 1.98 -5.91 21.10
C ALA A 259 3.52 -6.05 21.19
N LEU A 260 4.21 -6.39 20.10
CA LEU A 260 5.66 -6.55 20.10
C LEU A 260 6.34 -5.18 20.00
N GLU A 261 7.07 -4.82 21.05
CA GLU A 261 7.87 -3.60 21.10
C GLU A 261 9.10 -3.71 20.19
N GLU A 262 9.50 -2.60 19.55
CA GLU A 262 10.57 -2.59 18.54
C GLU A 262 11.91 -3.05 19.11
N ASP A 263 12.25 -2.65 20.34
CA ASP A 263 13.48 -3.02 21.02
C ASP A 263 13.55 -4.52 21.40
N LYS A 264 12.41 -5.22 21.41
CA LYS A 264 12.27 -6.64 21.69
C LYS A 264 12.28 -7.55 20.46
N ILE A 265 12.31 -6.98 19.26
CA ILE A 265 12.21 -7.75 18.02
C ILE A 265 13.30 -8.81 17.92
N LEU A 266 14.57 -8.42 18.09
CA LEU A 266 15.72 -9.34 17.95
C LEU A 266 15.70 -10.42 19.04
N GLU A 267 15.41 -10.06 20.29
CA GLU A 267 15.22 -11.01 21.39
C GLU A 267 14.13 -12.03 21.08
N LYS A 268 13.01 -11.57 20.53
CA LYS A 268 11.88 -12.43 20.16
C LYS A 268 12.16 -13.31 18.96
N ILE A 269 13.00 -12.90 18.03
CA ILE A 269 13.46 -13.77 16.94
C ILE A 269 14.28 -14.91 17.54
N ASP A 270 15.21 -14.60 18.47
CA ASP A 270 16.16 -15.53 19.10
C ASP A 270 17.06 -16.20 18.06
N LYS A 271 16.50 -17.15 17.28
CA LYS A 271 17.13 -17.78 16.13
C LYS A 271 16.20 -17.72 14.93
N GLY A 272 16.58 -16.95 13.89
CA GLY A 272 15.71 -16.74 12.76
C GLY A 272 16.20 -15.67 11.80
N VAL A 273 15.25 -14.97 11.17
CA VAL A 273 15.55 -13.99 10.12
C VAL A 273 14.81 -12.69 10.37
N TYR A 274 15.50 -11.57 10.24
CA TYR A 274 14.93 -10.24 10.12
C TYR A 274 14.89 -9.86 8.64
N LEU A 275 13.72 -9.56 8.10
CA LEU A 275 13.50 -9.13 6.72
C LEU A 275 13.03 -7.68 6.70
N SER A 276 13.80 -6.81 6.07
CA SER A 276 13.44 -5.39 5.90
C SER A 276 12.42 -5.22 4.78
N ASN A 277 12.77 -5.63 3.57
CA ASN A 277 12.00 -5.42 2.37
C ASN A 277 11.90 -6.72 1.57
N LEU A 278 10.86 -6.85 0.80
CA LEU A 278 10.65 -7.92 -0.15
C LEU A 278 10.71 -7.38 -1.58
N HIS A 279 10.88 -8.26 -2.56
CA HIS A 279 11.01 -7.88 -3.95
C HIS A 279 10.60 -9.02 -4.89
N TYR A 280 10.07 -8.66 -6.07
CA TYR A 280 9.56 -9.63 -7.03
C TYR A 280 8.59 -10.63 -6.40
N LEU A 281 7.68 -10.13 -5.56
CA LEU A 281 6.61 -10.97 -5.03
C LEU A 281 5.70 -11.41 -6.17
N ASN A 282 5.29 -12.68 -6.13
CA ASN A 282 4.36 -13.26 -7.08
C ASN A 282 3.56 -14.38 -6.43
N TRP A 283 2.35 -14.60 -6.90
CA TRP A 283 1.58 -15.79 -6.58
C TRP A 283 2.16 -17.00 -7.33
N SER A 284 2.91 -17.85 -6.65
CA SER A 284 3.36 -19.12 -7.24
C SER A 284 2.25 -20.16 -7.27
N ASP A 285 1.25 -20.00 -6.42
CA ASP A 285 0.01 -20.76 -6.39
C ASP A 285 -1.04 -19.88 -5.73
N ARG A 286 -1.81 -19.13 -6.53
CA ARG A 286 -2.78 -18.16 -6.04
C ARG A 286 -3.88 -18.83 -5.23
N LEU A 287 -4.48 -19.88 -5.75
CA LEU A 287 -5.56 -20.62 -5.07
C LEU A 287 -5.09 -21.34 -3.79
N GLY A 288 -3.83 -21.69 -3.72
CA GLY A 288 -3.18 -22.22 -2.53
C GLY A 288 -2.68 -21.16 -1.56
N GLY A 289 -2.80 -19.86 -1.91
CA GLY A 289 -2.31 -18.74 -1.10
C GLY A 289 -0.79 -18.71 -0.95
N ARG A 290 -0.04 -19.21 -1.94
CA ARG A 290 1.42 -19.29 -1.87
C ARG A 290 2.08 -18.14 -2.61
N ILE A 291 2.86 -17.34 -1.88
CA ILE A 291 3.66 -16.24 -2.41
C ILE A 291 5.13 -16.71 -2.49
N THR A 292 5.80 -16.34 -3.57
CA THR A 292 7.27 -16.41 -3.72
C THR A 292 7.82 -15.00 -3.93
N GLY A 293 9.07 -14.80 -3.56
CA GLY A 293 9.74 -13.53 -3.74
C GLY A 293 11.19 -13.61 -3.28
N MET A 294 11.85 -12.47 -3.27
CA MET A 294 13.23 -12.31 -2.81
C MET A 294 13.29 -11.34 -1.64
N THR A 295 14.20 -11.60 -0.72
CA THR A 295 14.58 -10.63 0.32
C THR A 295 15.45 -9.53 -0.30
N ARG A 296 15.34 -8.30 0.21
CA ARG A 296 16.11 -7.18 -0.30
C ARG A 296 16.54 -6.25 0.84
N TYR A 297 17.64 -5.56 0.63
CA TYR A 297 18.22 -4.57 1.55
C TYR A 297 18.61 -5.16 2.91
N ALA A 298 18.25 -4.52 4.02
CA ALA A 298 18.65 -4.89 5.37
C ALA A 298 17.98 -6.18 5.87
N CYS A 299 18.45 -7.32 5.39
CA CYS A 299 18.00 -8.64 5.83
C CYS A 299 19.11 -9.35 6.59
N PHE A 300 18.79 -9.87 7.78
CA PHE A 300 19.79 -10.43 8.71
C PHE A 300 19.36 -11.82 9.17
N TYR A 301 20.35 -12.69 9.35
CA TYR A 301 20.19 -13.86 10.20
C TYR A 301 20.49 -13.44 11.63
N VAL A 302 19.59 -13.80 12.53
CA VAL A 302 19.69 -13.51 13.97
C VAL A 302 19.98 -14.82 14.69
N GLU A 303 20.97 -14.83 15.56
CA GLU A 303 21.32 -15.94 16.42
C GLU A 303 21.94 -15.37 17.71
N ASN A 304 21.30 -15.65 18.85
CA ASN A 304 21.78 -15.28 20.21
C ASN A 304 22.77 -16.31 20.74
#